data_6352b351faa2e0ee3b7022e8d998781b
#
_entry.id   6352b351faa2e0ee3b7022e8d998781b
#
_cell.length_a   1.000
_cell.length_b   1.000
_cell.length_c   1.000
_cell.angle_alpha   90.00
_cell.angle_beta   90.00
_cell.angle_gamma   90.00
#
_symmetry.space_group_name_H-M   'P 1'
#
loop_
_entity.id
_entity.type
_entity.pdbx_description
1 polymer ?
#
loop_
_entity_poly.entity_id
_entity_poly.type
_entity_poly.pdbx_seq_one_letter_code
_entity_poly.pdbx_strand_id
1 'polypeptide(L)'
;LQDMFLVPEEFDLPPVSLISYIELNSPFYPRFSKEDMVKYLHYFEMDINIDLGALSMGQKKKVFMSFALATNTSLLLMDEPTNGLDIPGKSQFRKFIASGMTDDKTILISTHQVRDIDKVLDHVLIMDNSRVLLNESTMSICDKLFFTESENRELLQSSLFSTPSIQGNFLLLPNESGEDSEINLELLFNATLAVSERISALFHSKQTSVE
;
A
#
# COMPACT_ATOMS: atom_id res chain seq x y z
N LEU A 1 -22.74 -3.19 2.65
CA LEU A 1 -21.92 -2.20 1.93
C LEU A 1 -21.63 -0.92 2.74
N GLN A 2 -22.36 -0.63 3.82
CA GLN A 2 -22.13 0.59 4.64
C GLN A 2 -20.77 0.59 5.37
N ASP A 3 -20.10 -0.54 5.43
CA ASP A 3 -18.86 -0.75 6.17
C ASP A 3 -17.66 -1.05 5.26
N MET A 4 -17.84 -0.87 3.95
CA MET A 4 -16.81 -1.07 2.95
C MET A 4 -16.89 0.05 1.90
N PHE A 5 -15.71 0.55 1.44
CA PHE A 5 -15.61 1.47 0.32
C PHE A 5 -14.55 0.98 -0.67
N LEU A 6 -14.82 1.16 -1.96
CA LEU A 6 -13.87 0.85 -3.03
C LEU A 6 -13.52 2.12 -3.80
N VAL A 7 -12.24 2.41 -3.91
CA VAL A 7 -11.67 3.40 -4.83
C VAL A 7 -11.05 2.63 -6.00
N PRO A 8 -11.74 2.51 -7.15
CA PRO A 8 -11.18 1.84 -8.31
C PRO A 8 -10.12 2.71 -9.00
N GLU A 9 -9.29 2.10 -9.83
CA GLU A 9 -8.26 2.82 -10.60
C GLU A 9 -8.90 3.87 -11.52
N GLU A 10 -9.95 3.45 -12.26
CA GLU A 10 -10.72 4.32 -13.15
C GLU A 10 -12.11 4.58 -12.58
N PHE A 11 -12.49 5.83 -12.55
CA PHE A 11 -13.80 6.28 -12.09
C PHE A 11 -14.14 7.65 -12.72
N ASP A 12 -15.40 8.00 -12.68
CA ASP A 12 -15.86 9.34 -13.06
C ASP A 12 -16.63 10.01 -11.90
N LEU A 13 -16.43 11.30 -11.74
CA LEU A 13 -17.18 12.11 -10.79
C LEU A 13 -18.12 13.05 -11.56
N PRO A 14 -19.38 13.18 -11.11
CA PRO A 14 -20.32 14.07 -11.76
C PRO A 14 -19.84 15.53 -11.70
N PRO A 15 -20.18 16.38 -12.70
CA PRO A 15 -19.78 17.78 -12.73
C PRO A 15 -20.67 18.63 -11.79
N VAL A 16 -20.55 18.43 -10.51
CA VAL A 16 -21.26 19.12 -9.44
C VAL A 16 -20.26 19.68 -8.41
N SER A 17 -20.73 20.55 -7.50
CA SER A 17 -19.89 20.99 -6.39
C SER A 17 -19.56 19.81 -5.47
N LEU A 18 -18.36 19.84 -4.85
CA LEU A 18 -17.98 18.81 -3.88
C LEU A 18 -18.97 18.73 -2.70
N ILE A 19 -19.50 19.87 -2.26
CA ILE A 19 -20.53 19.93 -1.21
C ILE A 19 -21.77 19.12 -1.63
N SER A 20 -22.28 19.34 -2.84
CA SER A 20 -23.44 18.58 -3.35
C SER A 20 -23.12 17.09 -3.48
N TYR A 21 -21.90 16.74 -3.90
CA TYR A 21 -21.45 15.35 -3.96
C TYR A 21 -21.47 14.69 -2.57
N ILE A 22 -20.96 15.40 -1.56
CA ILE A 22 -20.95 14.92 -0.17
C ILE A 22 -22.39 14.74 0.34
N GLU A 23 -23.26 15.72 0.14
CA GLU A 23 -24.66 15.66 0.58
C GLU A 23 -25.43 14.49 -0.03
N LEU A 24 -25.15 14.15 -1.28
CA LEU A 24 -25.79 13.03 -1.98
C LEU A 24 -25.26 11.66 -1.55
N ASN A 25 -23.97 11.55 -1.24
CA ASN A 25 -23.31 10.26 -1.04
C ASN A 25 -23.04 9.92 0.43
N SER A 26 -22.80 10.90 1.30
CA SER A 26 -22.50 10.65 2.72
C SER A 26 -23.63 9.93 3.49
N PRO A 27 -24.93 10.08 3.16
CA PRO A 27 -25.98 9.34 3.87
C PRO A 27 -25.90 7.81 3.75
N PHE A 28 -25.16 7.30 2.74
CA PHE A 28 -24.92 5.86 2.60
C PHE A 28 -23.88 5.31 3.59
N TYR A 29 -23.11 6.20 4.26
CA TYR A 29 -22.03 5.87 5.18
C TYR A 29 -22.28 6.48 6.56
N PRO A 30 -22.86 5.71 7.50
CA PRO A 30 -23.29 6.23 8.81
C PRO A 30 -22.17 6.86 9.66
N ARG A 31 -20.91 6.48 9.39
CA ARG A 31 -19.72 7.00 10.09
C ARG A 31 -19.01 8.11 9.32
N PHE A 32 -19.62 8.63 8.24
CA PHE A 32 -19.01 9.72 7.48
C PHE A 32 -18.78 10.94 8.37
N SER A 33 -17.56 11.47 8.33
CA SER A 33 -17.16 12.68 9.06
C SER A 33 -16.81 13.81 8.10
N LYS A 34 -17.55 14.90 8.19
CA LYS A 34 -17.26 16.11 7.40
C LYS A 34 -15.95 16.77 7.84
N GLU A 35 -15.64 16.71 9.12
CA GLU A 35 -14.38 17.20 9.67
C GLU A 35 -13.21 16.44 9.08
N ASP A 36 -13.29 15.10 9.03
CA ASP A 36 -12.27 14.25 8.42
C ASP A 36 -12.14 14.53 6.92
N MET A 37 -13.24 14.74 6.21
CA MET A 37 -13.21 15.13 4.80
C MET A 37 -12.37 16.38 4.56
N VAL A 38 -12.61 17.44 5.35
CA VAL A 38 -11.85 18.70 5.27
C VAL A 38 -10.38 18.47 5.61
N LYS A 39 -10.10 17.71 6.67
CA LYS A 39 -8.74 17.32 7.08
C LYS A 39 -8.00 16.60 5.96
N TYR A 40 -8.65 15.63 5.32
CA TYR A 40 -8.04 14.83 4.26
C TYR A 40 -7.80 15.62 2.98
N LEU A 41 -8.71 16.52 2.59
CA LEU A 41 -8.50 17.47 1.49
C LEU A 41 -7.25 18.36 1.74
N HIS A 42 -7.07 18.79 2.98
CA HIS A 42 -5.94 19.63 3.35
C HIS A 42 -4.58 18.95 3.12
N TYR A 43 -4.45 17.63 3.25
CA TYR A 43 -3.22 16.91 2.88
C TYR A 43 -2.87 17.06 1.40
N PHE A 44 -3.88 17.26 0.56
CA PHE A 44 -3.72 17.47 -0.87
C PHE A 44 -3.78 18.95 -1.29
N GLU A 45 -3.74 19.88 -0.31
CA GLU A 45 -3.83 21.32 -0.53
C GLU A 45 -5.10 21.73 -1.31
N MET A 46 -6.21 21.06 -1.02
CA MET A 46 -7.52 21.29 -1.66
C MET A 46 -8.54 21.84 -0.68
N ASP A 47 -9.48 22.64 -1.20
CA ASP A 47 -10.61 23.21 -0.44
C ASP A 47 -11.89 22.39 -0.68
N ILE A 48 -12.85 22.49 0.24
CA ILE A 48 -14.15 21.85 0.10
C ILE A 48 -15.08 22.58 -0.89
N ASN A 49 -14.80 23.88 -1.16
CA ASN A 49 -15.60 24.74 -2.05
C ASN A 49 -15.09 24.64 -3.51
N ILE A 50 -15.07 23.45 -4.07
CA ILE A 50 -14.59 23.19 -5.43
C ILE A 50 -15.67 22.56 -6.30
N ASP A 51 -15.58 22.80 -7.62
CA ASP A 51 -16.41 22.15 -8.63
C ASP A 51 -15.67 20.94 -9.19
N LEU A 52 -16.27 19.75 -9.06
CA LEU A 52 -15.67 18.49 -9.53
C LEU A 52 -15.50 18.46 -11.05
N GLY A 53 -16.34 19.18 -11.81
CA GLY A 53 -16.23 19.29 -13.26
C GLY A 53 -15.00 20.05 -13.73
N ALA A 54 -14.46 20.95 -12.90
CA ALA A 54 -13.27 21.75 -13.21
C ALA A 54 -11.94 21.07 -12.87
N LEU A 55 -11.96 19.91 -12.19
CA LEU A 55 -10.78 19.23 -11.70
C LEU A 55 -10.10 18.35 -12.77
N SER A 56 -8.78 18.32 -12.74
CA SER A 56 -8.01 17.30 -13.44
C SER A 56 -8.25 15.89 -12.85
N MET A 57 -7.94 14.82 -13.59
CA MET A 57 -8.10 13.45 -13.10
C MET A 57 -7.33 13.20 -11.80
N GLY A 58 -6.09 13.69 -11.68
CA GLY A 58 -5.32 13.58 -10.44
C GLY A 58 -5.96 14.29 -9.26
N GLN A 59 -6.57 15.48 -9.49
CA GLN A 59 -7.31 16.19 -8.45
C GLN A 59 -8.61 15.49 -8.10
N LYS A 60 -9.36 14.96 -9.08
CA LYS A 60 -10.54 14.12 -8.84
C LYS A 60 -10.19 12.90 -7.99
N LYS A 61 -9.05 12.24 -8.27
CA LYS A 61 -8.56 11.10 -7.49
C LYS A 61 -8.28 11.49 -6.04
N LYS A 62 -7.60 12.61 -5.80
CA LYS A 62 -7.35 13.15 -4.45
C LYS A 62 -8.65 13.40 -3.68
N VAL A 63 -9.63 14.03 -4.32
CA VAL A 63 -10.96 14.27 -3.72
C VAL A 63 -11.69 12.96 -3.41
N PHE A 64 -11.71 12.03 -4.34
CA PHE A 64 -12.42 10.76 -4.19
C PHE A 64 -11.82 9.90 -3.07
N MET A 65 -10.47 9.83 -2.99
CA MET A 65 -9.79 9.18 -1.87
C MET A 65 -10.09 9.87 -0.53
N SER A 66 -10.14 11.21 -0.50
CA SER A 66 -10.50 11.96 0.71
C SER A 66 -11.91 11.64 1.18
N PHE A 67 -12.88 11.56 0.26
CA PHE A 67 -14.22 11.12 0.55
C PHE A 67 -14.24 9.67 1.07
N ALA A 68 -13.55 8.76 0.40
CA ALA A 68 -13.47 7.35 0.77
C ALA A 68 -12.95 7.17 2.20
N LEU A 69 -11.87 7.86 2.56
CA LEU A 69 -11.30 7.77 3.90
C LEU A 69 -12.21 8.41 4.96
N ALA A 70 -12.91 9.50 4.60
CA ALA A 70 -13.88 10.19 5.46
C ALA A 70 -15.18 9.40 5.70
N THR A 71 -15.48 8.36 4.90
CA THR A 71 -16.60 7.44 5.17
C THR A 71 -16.44 6.67 6.47
N ASN A 72 -15.20 6.57 6.98
CA ASN A 72 -14.85 5.80 8.18
C ASN A 72 -15.36 4.36 8.14
N THR A 73 -15.37 3.75 6.95
CA THR A 73 -15.64 2.31 6.77
C THR A 73 -14.52 1.48 7.37
N SER A 74 -14.82 0.29 7.91
CA SER A 74 -13.80 -0.59 8.48
C SER A 74 -12.95 -1.27 7.41
N LEU A 75 -13.45 -1.39 6.17
CA LEU A 75 -12.68 -1.89 5.04
C LEU A 75 -12.65 -0.86 3.91
N LEU A 76 -11.47 -0.37 3.59
CA LEU A 76 -11.22 0.50 2.45
C LEU A 76 -10.33 -0.23 1.43
N LEU A 77 -10.86 -0.39 0.23
CA LEU A 77 -10.13 -0.99 -0.90
C LEU A 77 -9.70 0.13 -1.83
N MET A 78 -8.44 0.15 -2.25
CA MET A 78 -7.90 1.12 -3.20
C MET A 78 -7.14 0.39 -4.31
N ASP A 79 -7.58 0.61 -5.54
CA ASP A 79 -6.93 0.04 -6.73
C ASP A 79 -6.08 1.12 -7.41
N GLU A 80 -4.76 0.86 -7.49
CA GLU A 80 -3.76 1.77 -8.07
C GLU A 80 -3.94 3.24 -7.64
N PRO A 81 -4.02 3.55 -6.32
CA PRO A 81 -4.39 4.89 -5.86
C PRO A 81 -3.35 5.97 -6.21
N THR A 82 -2.09 5.60 -6.40
CA THR A 82 -1.01 6.54 -6.73
C THR A 82 -0.80 6.75 -8.22
N ASN A 83 -1.48 5.93 -9.06
CA ASN A 83 -1.41 6.07 -10.50
C ASN A 83 -2.02 7.41 -10.94
N GLY A 84 -1.29 8.17 -11.77
CA GLY A 84 -1.70 9.51 -12.22
C GLY A 84 -1.49 10.64 -11.20
N LEU A 85 -0.90 10.38 -10.03
CA LEU A 85 -0.44 11.41 -9.12
C LEU A 85 0.95 11.92 -9.51
N ASP A 86 1.17 13.21 -9.36
CA ASP A 86 2.48 13.85 -9.44
C ASP A 86 3.38 13.50 -8.23
N ILE A 87 4.68 13.79 -8.30
CA ILE A 87 5.63 13.49 -7.22
C ILE A 87 5.20 14.07 -5.86
N PRO A 88 4.78 15.35 -5.76
CA PRO A 88 4.22 15.87 -4.52
C PRO A 88 2.98 15.12 -4.04
N GLY A 89 2.06 14.77 -4.97
CA GLY A 89 0.85 14.01 -4.68
C GLY A 89 1.11 12.63 -4.09
N LYS A 90 2.14 11.92 -4.55
CA LYS A 90 2.57 10.64 -3.98
C LYS A 90 3.09 10.80 -2.55
N SER A 91 3.84 11.88 -2.27
CA SER A 91 4.28 12.19 -0.90
C SER A 91 3.12 12.57 0.03
N GLN A 92 2.17 13.36 -0.48
CA GLN A 92 0.94 13.72 0.22
C GLN A 92 0.09 12.49 0.52
N PHE A 93 -0.03 11.54 -0.44
CA PHE A 93 -0.76 10.29 -0.29
C PHE A 93 -0.24 9.45 0.88
N ARG A 94 1.08 9.30 1.07
CA ARG A 94 1.62 8.56 2.22
C ARG A 94 1.20 9.16 3.57
N LYS A 95 1.28 10.49 3.69
CA LYS A 95 0.84 11.20 4.91
C LYS A 95 -0.67 11.06 5.13
N PHE A 96 -1.44 11.16 4.05
CA PHE A 96 -2.88 11.00 4.04
C PHE A 96 -3.29 9.61 4.54
N ILE A 97 -2.72 8.52 4.00
CA ILE A 97 -3.00 7.16 4.43
C ILE A 97 -2.64 6.97 5.90
N ALA A 98 -1.42 7.36 6.30
CA ALA A 98 -0.98 7.24 7.69
C ALA A 98 -1.90 7.97 8.68
N SER A 99 -2.46 9.13 8.28
CA SER A 99 -3.37 9.91 9.12
C SER A 99 -4.77 9.32 9.27
N GLY A 100 -5.17 8.43 8.36
CA GLY A 100 -6.48 7.79 8.34
C GLY A 100 -6.49 6.38 8.90
N MET A 101 -5.33 5.84 9.29
CA MET A 101 -5.23 4.52 9.91
C MET A 101 -5.69 4.57 11.37
N THR A 102 -6.52 3.60 11.74
CA THR A 102 -7.01 3.36 13.11
C THR A 102 -7.05 1.85 13.35
N ASP A 103 -7.07 1.40 14.60
CA ASP A 103 -7.03 -0.02 14.95
C ASP A 103 -8.24 -0.82 14.41
N ASP A 104 -9.35 -0.15 14.12
CA ASP A 104 -10.59 -0.74 13.63
C ASP A 104 -10.75 -0.64 12.09
N LYS A 105 -9.72 -0.15 11.38
CA LYS A 105 -9.76 0.07 9.93
C LYS A 105 -8.72 -0.76 9.21
N THR A 106 -9.15 -1.46 8.18
CA THR A 106 -8.26 -2.14 7.22
C THR A 106 -8.25 -1.38 5.91
N ILE A 107 -7.07 -0.99 5.44
CA ILE A 107 -6.86 -0.38 4.13
C ILE A 107 -6.08 -1.38 3.27
N LEU A 108 -6.72 -1.90 2.22
CA LEU A 108 -6.08 -2.79 1.26
C LEU A 108 -5.78 -1.98 -0.01
N ILE A 109 -4.51 -1.95 -0.40
CA ILE A 109 -4.04 -1.23 -1.59
C ILE A 109 -3.49 -2.25 -2.58
N SER A 110 -4.10 -2.34 -3.78
CA SER A 110 -3.49 -3.02 -4.92
C SER A 110 -2.65 -2.04 -5.71
N THR A 111 -1.40 -2.40 -6.01
CA THR A 111 -0.52 -1.57 -6.84
C THR A 111 0.65 -2.36 -7.40
N HIS A 112 1.13 -1.93 -8.58
CA HIS A 112 2.41 -2.32 -9.15
C HIS A 112 3.51 -1.27 -8.89
N GLN A 113 3.16 -0.11 -8.31
CA GLN A 113 4.09 0.98 -7.96
C GLN A 113 4.48 0.90 -6.47
N VAL A 114 5.11 -0.20 -6.08
CA VAL A 114 5.39 -0.54 -4.67
C VAL A 114 6.22 0.50 -3.92
N ARG A 115 7.09 1.25 -4.63
CA ARG A 115 7.91 2.33 -4.03
C ARG A 115 7.10 3.51 -3.49
N ASP A 116 5.85 3.66 -3.94
CA ASP A 116 5.00 4.75 -3.49
C ASP A 116 4.39 4.52 -2.11
N ILE A 117 4.36 3.26 -1.64
CA ILE A 117 3.65 2.84 -0.42
C ILE A 117 4.53 2.08 0.58
N ASP A 118 5.78 1.79 0.28
CA ASP A 118 6.71 0.96 1.07
C ASP A 118 6.78 1.34 2.56
N LYS A 119 6.68 2.64 2.87
CA LYS A 119 6.83 3.19 4.23
C LYS A 119 5.54 3.26 5.05
N VAL A 120 4.41 2.82 4.49
CA VAL A 120 3.10 2.90 5.17
C VAL A 120 2.40 1.54 5.29
N LEU A 121 3.10 0.46 4.93
CA LEU A 121 2.58 -0.90 4.98
C LEU A 121 2.97 -1.59 6.30
N ASP A 122 2.01 -2.31 6.86
CA ASP A 122 2.21 -3.26 7.97
C ASP A 122 2.11 -4.71 7.51
N HIS A 123 1.55 -4.96 6.32
CA HIS A 123 1.33 -6.29 5.77
C HIS A 123 1.52 -6.32 4.25
N VAL A 124 2.06 -7.43 3.73
CA VAL A 124 2.30 -7.65 2.30
C VAL A 124 1.61 -8.92 1.84
N LEU A 125 0.77 -8.79 0.80
CA LEU A 125 0.13 -9.87 0.09
C LEU A 125 0.64 -9.89 -1.36
N ILE A 126 1.34 -10.96 -1.76
CA ILE A 126 1.79 -11.15 -3.15
C ILE A 126 0.96 -12.27 -3.78
N MET A 127 0.37 -11.94 -4.92
CA MET A 127 -0.46 -12.87 -5.69
C MET A 127 0.07 -13.01 -7.12
N ASP A 128 0.02 -14.22 -7.64
CA ASP A 128 0.25 -14.51 -9.05
C ASP A 128 -0.67 -15.64 -9.53
N ASN A 129 -1.20 -15.52 -10.75
CA ASN A 129 -2.09 -16.50 -11.37
C ASN A 129 -3.21 -17.00 -10.43
N SER A 130 -3.90 -16.07 -9.74
CA SER A 130 -4.97 -16.34 -8.77
C SER A 130 -4.54 -17.18 -7.56
N ARG A 131 -3.25 -17.21 -7.25
CA ARG A 131 -2.70 -17.87 -6.05
C ARG A 131 -2.00 -16.84 -5.16
N VAL A 132 -2.17 -17.00 -3.86
CA VAL A 132 -1.39 -16.26 -2.87
C VAL A 132 -0.03 -16.94 -2.74
N LEU A 133 1.03 -16.19 -3.04
CA LEU A 133 2.41 -16.66 -2.94
C LEU A 133 3.07 -16.24 -1.61
N LEU A 134 2.70 -15.06 -1.09
CA LEU A 134 3.16 -14.56 0.20
C LEU A 134 1.99 -13.81 0.87
N ASN A 135 1.83 -13.98 2.18
CA ASN A 135 0.82 -13.26 2.98
C ASN A 135 1.37 -13.10 4.41
N GLU A 136 2.18 -12.06 4.61
CA GLU A 136 2.96 -11.89 5.83
C GLU A 136 3.01 -10.43 6.29
N SER A 137 3.11 -10.22 7.60
CA SER A 137 3.40 -8.89 8.14
C SER A 137 4.80 -8.43 7.77
N THR A 138 5.02 -7.12 7.65
CA THR A 138 6.35 -6.55 7.41
C THR A 138 7.35 -6.94 8.49
N MET A 139 6.90 -7.05 9.73
CA MET A 139 7.70 -7.56 10.85
C MET A 139 8.16 -9.00 10.60
N SER A 140 7.22 -9.92 10.25
CA SER A 140 7.54 -11.32 9.95
C SER A 140 8.50 -11.44 8.77
N ILE A 141 8.36 -10.58 7.77
CA ILE A 141 9.26 -10.54 6.61
C ILE A 141 10.68 -10.15 7.04
N CYS A 142 10.86 -9.07 7.82
CA CYS A 142 12.17 -8.64 8.32
C CYS A 142 12.80 -9.65 9.27
N ASP A 143 11.99 -10.35 10.07
CA ASP A 143 12.49 -11.41 10.96
C ASP A 143 13.08 -12.61 10.20
N LYS A 144 12.58 -12.88 9.00
CA LYS A 144 12.96 -14.07 8.20
C LYS A 144 13.87 -13.77 7.03
N LEU A 145 13.82 -12.55 6.50
CA LEU A 145 14.50 -12.14 5.30
C LEU A 145 15.35 -10.89 5.58
N PHE A 146 16.56 -10.90 5.07
CA PHE A 146 17.50 -9.80 5.13
C PHE A 146 17.73 -9.22 3.74
N PHE A 147 17.54 -7.90 3.62
CA PHE A 147 17.66 -7.14 2.37
C PHE A 147 18.93 -6.31 2.43
N THR A 148 19.82 -6.46 1.45
CA THR A 148 21.08 -5.71 1.39
C THR A 148 21.50 -5.43 -0.04
N GLU A 149 22.42 -4.48 -0.22
CA GLU A 149 23.11 -4.22 -1.48
C GLU A 149 24.60 -4.50 -1.27
N SER A 150 25.21 -5.35 -2.11
CA SER A 150 26.60 -5.75 -1.92
C SER A 150 27.25 -6.23 -3.22
N GLU A 151 28.59 -6.05 -3.32
CA GLU A 151 29.46 -6.67 -4.34
C GLU A 151 30.08 -7.99 -3.87
N ASN A 152 29.84 -8.40 -2.61
CA ASN A 152 30.46 -9.59 -2.03
C ASN A 152 29.95 -10.86 -2.72
N ARG A 153 30.88 -11.61 -3.35
CA ARG A 153 30.57 -12.85 -4.07
C ARG A 153 30.07 -13.98 -3.17
N GLU A 154 30.51 -14.02 -1.92
CA GLU A 154 30.05 -15.05 -0.97
C GLU A 154 28.59 -14.84 -0.60
N LEU A 155 28.20 -13.58 -0.32
CA LEU A 155 26.80 -13.22 -0.07
C LEU A 155 25.92 -13.48 -1.29
N LEU A 156 26.45 -13.18 -2.49
CA LEU A 156 25.72 -13.46 -3.73
C LEU A 156 25.44 -14.96 -3.92
N GLN A 157 26.41 -15.82 -3.60
CA GLN A 157 26.25 -17.28 -3.71
C GLN A 157 25.28 -17.86 -2.68
N SER A 158 25.21 -17.26 -1.48
CA SER A 158 24.29 -17.68 -0.40
C SER A 158 22.90 -17.06 -0.50
N SER A 159 22.69 -16.08 -1.40
CA SER A 159 21.41 -15.40 -1.52
C SER A 159 20.30 -16.33 -2.04
N LEU A 160 19.08 -16.06 -1.58
CA LEU A 160 17.86 -16.67 -2.12
C LEU A 160 17.56 -16.16 -3.51
N PHE A 161 17.79 -14.85 -3.70
CA PHE A 161 17.54 -14.14 -4.95
C PHE A 161 18.41 -12.87 -5.02
N SER A 162 18.75 -12.45 -6.24
CA SER A 162 19.52 -11.24 -6.47
C SER A 162 19.11 -10.54 -7.75
N THR A 163 19.24 -9.21 -7.77
CA THR A 163 19.13 -8.38 -8.99
C THR A 163 20.29 -7.41 -9.08
N PRO A 164 20.80 -7.13 -10.29
CA PRO A 164 21.86 -6.14 -10.45
C PRO A 164 21.46 -4.75 -9.96
N SER A 165 22.41 -4.03 -9.38
CA SER A 165 22.30 -2.63 -8.97
C SER A 165 23.47 -1.81 -9.51
N ILE A 166 23.45 -0.50 -9.27
CA ILE A 166 24.57 0.40 -9.67
C ILE A 166 25.82 0.11 -8.83
N GLN A 167 25.63 -0.31 -7.56
CA GLN A 167 26.71 -0.57 -6.59
C GLN A 167 26.86 -2.06 -6.28
N GLY A 168 26.63 -2.95 -7.27
CA GLY A 168 26.77 -4.38 -7.11
C GLY A 168 25.47 -5.14 -7.37
N ASN A 169 24.88 -5.74 -6.34
CA ASN A 169 23.62 -6.48 -6.44
C ASN A 169 22.75 -6.20 -5.22
N PHE A 170 21.45 -6.03 -5.43
CA PHE A 170 20.48 -6.20 -4.37
C PHE A 170 20.32 -7.68 -4.09
N LEU A 171 20.45 -8.07 -2.83
CA LEU A 171 20.46 -9.45 -2.36
C LEU A 171 19.31 -9.66 -1.37
N LEU A 172 18.60 -10.76 -1.54
CA LEU A 172 17.66 -11.29 -0.56
C LEU A 172 18.26 -12.54 0.08
N LEU A 173 18.48 -12.51 1.39
CA LEU A 173 19.06 -13.60 2.15
C LEU A 173 18.09 -14.07 3.26
N PRO A 174 18.25 -15.32 3.77
CA PRO A 174 17.66 -15.66 5.05
C PRO A 174 18.25 -14.78 6.17
N ASN A 175 17.43 -14.31 7.09
CA ASN A 175 17.89 -13.52 8.24
C ASN A 175 18.26 -14.43 9.41
N GLU A 176 19.44 -15.03 9.35
CA GLU A 176 19.94 -15.94 10.40
C GLU A 176 20.55 -15.18 11.59
N SER A 177 21.06 -13.98 11.36
CA SER A 177 21.71 -13.14 12.37
C SER A 177 20.73 -12.28 13.17
N GLY A 178 19.49 -12.11 12.70
CA GLY A 178 18.50 -11.22 13.30
C GLY A 178 18.84 -9.74 13.10
N GLU A 179 19.55 -9.42 12.01
CA GLU A 179 19.88 -8.04 11.66
C GLU A 179 18.67 -7.30 11.10
N ASP A 180 18.57 -6.03 11.45
CA ASP A 180 17.53 -5.16 10.89
C ASP A 180 17.86 -4.77 9.45
N SER A 181 16.86 -4.82 8.57
CA SER A 181 16.96 -4.32 7.20
C SER A 181 15.65 -3.67 6.76
N GLU A 182 15.74 -2.66 5.89
CA GLU A 182 14.55 -2.11 5.24
C GLU A 182 14.07 -3.07 4.13
N ILE A 183 12.76 -3.31 4.06
CA ILE A 183 12.18 -4.16 3.02
C ILE A 183 12.33 -3.47 1.67
N ASN A 184 12.95 -4.17 0.73
CA ASN A 184 12.88 -3.82 -0.68
C ASN A 184 11.72 -4.61 -1.32
N LEU A 185 10.56 -3.97 -1.42
CA LEU A 185 9.33 -4.62 -1.93
C LEU A 185 9.48 -5.10 -3.37
N GLU A 186 10.23 -4.39 -4.21
CA GLU A 186 10.47 -4.80 -5.60
C GLU A 186 11.34 -6.07 -5.66
N LEU A 187 12.38 -6.14 -4.84
CA LEU A 187 13.21 -7.34 -4.70
C LEU A 187 12.40 -8.50 -4.13
N LEU A 188 11.59 -8.26 -3.10
CA LEU A 188 10.71 -9.25 -2.49
C LEU A 188 9.70 -9.81 -3.49
N PHE A 189 9.05 -8.95 -4.27
CA PHE A 189 8.09 -9.34 -5.29
C PHE A 189 8.76 -10.24 -6.35
N ASN A 190 9.87 -9.80 -6.94
CA ASN A 190 10.60 -10.56 -7.95
C ASN A 190 11.12 -11.90 -7.40
N ALA A 191 11.64 -11.90 -6.17
CA ALA A 191 12.09 -13.12 -5.51
C ALA A 191 10.94 -14.10 -5.26
N THR A 192 9.79 -13.60 -4.79
CA THR A 192 8.61 -14.42 -4.52
C THR A 192 8.09 -15.08 -5.81
N LEU A 193 8.12 -14.39 -6.94
CA LEU A 193 7.77 -14.99 -8.24
C LEU A 193 8.79 -16.04 -8.70
N ALA A 194 10.08 -15.80 -8.51
CA ALA A 194 11.14 -16.65 -9.03
C ALA A 194 11.41 -17.90 -8.17
N VAL A 195 11.30 -17.78 -6.84
CA VAL A 195 11.71 -18.82 -5.87
C VAL A 195 10.69 -18.99 -4.74
N SER A 196 9.39 -18.95 -5.08
CA SER A 196 8.27 -18.97 -4.11
C SER A 196 8.36 -20.10 -3.07
N GLU A 197 8.73 -21.32 -3.49
CA GLU A 197 8.85 -22.45 -2.58
C GLU A 197 9.93 -22.25 -1.51
N ARG A 198 11.09 -21.67 -1.90
CA ARG A 198 12.20 -21.39 -0.96
C ARG A 198 11.81 -20.31 0.04
N ILE A 199 11.12 -19.26 -0.41
CA ILE A 199 10.63 -18.18 0.46
C ILE A 199 9.56 -18.72 1.40
N SER A 200 8.53 -19.40 0.86
CA SER A 200 7.43 -19.96 1.65
C SER A 200 7.92 -20.92 2.75
N ALA A 201 8.94 -21.73 2.48
CA ALA A 201 9.52 -22.64 3.46
C ALA A 201 10.05 -21.93 4.72
N LEU A 202 10.54 -20.68 4.60
CA LEU A 202 11.02 -19.90 5.75
C LEU A 202 9.91 -19.47 6.71
N PHE A 203 8.68 -19.28 6.18
CA PHE A 203 7.53 -18.87 6.99
C PHE A 203 6.77 -20.07 7.59
N HIS A 204 6.87 -21.26 6.98
CA HIS A 204 6.13 -22.45 7.41
C HIS A 204 6.90 -23.36 8.39
N SER A 205 8.19 -23.09 8.64
CA SER A 205 9.08 -23.96 9.44
C SER A 205 8.84 -23.96 10.97
N LYS A 206 7.78 -23.34 11.51
CA LYS A 206 7.49 -23.25 12.96
C LYS A 206 6.18 -23.86 13.42
N GLN A 207 5.52 -24.76 12.67
CA GLN A 207 4.32 -25.45 13.19
C GLN A 207 4.56 -26.85 13.79
N THR A 208 5.82 -27.25 14.00
CA THR A 208 6.10 -28.60 14.54
C THR A 208 6.94 -28.52 15.82
N SER A 209 6.50 -27.81 16.84
CA SER A 209 7.07 -27.91 18.19
C SER A 209 6.13 -27.32 19.22
N VAL A 210 4.98 -27.95 19.48
CA VAL A 210 4.31 -28.00 20.78
C VAL A 210 3.37 -29.23 20.73
N GLU A 211 3.86 -30.35 21.17
CA GLU A 211 3.08 -31.36 21.88
C GLU A 211 3.51 -31.38 23.33
#